data_cf6646f3c2667a2484bd2c5b5bbce2aa
#
_entry.id   cf6646f3c2667a2484bd2c5b5bbce2aa
#
_cell.length_a   1.000
_cell.length_b   1.000
_cell.length_c   1.000
_cell.angle_alpha   90.00
_cell.angle_beta   90.00
_cell.angle_gamma   90.00
#
_symmetry.space_group_name_H-M   'P 1'
#
loop_
_entity.id
_entity.type
_entity.pdbx_description
1 polymer ?
#
loop_
_entity_poly.entity_id
_entity_poly.type
_entity_poly.pdbx_seq_one_letter_code
_entity_poly.pdbx_strand_id
1 'polypeptide(L)'
;MRFYSPFPKDLLNFAEKSQYSEIMTHQEIGNAIKERRKKMGVNQQTLADLASVAVNTIVAIERGEGNPQLTTLLTILDTLGLQMDINIKQLDYETR
;
A
#
# COMPACT_ATOMS: atom_id res chain seq x y z
N MET A 1 24.70 17.24 1.65
CA MET A 1 24.33 17.03 1.39
C MET A 1 24.35 16.55 0.82
N ARG A 2 24.41 16.21 0.77
CA ARG A 2 24.36 15.80 0.16
C ARG A 2 23.57 15.88 -0.26
N PHE A 3 22.99 16.36 -0.65
CA PHE A 3 22.11 16.63 -1.06
C PHE A 3 21.59 17.14 -1.29
N TYR A 4 21.50 17.81 -1.52
CA TYR A 4 20.80 18.36 -1.63
C TYR A 4 20.33 18.87 -2.34
N SER A 5 20.27 19.39 -3.29
CA SER A 5 19.91 19.57 -3.74
C SER A 5 19.51 19.66 -4.13
N PRO A 6 19.41 22.02 -4.83
CA PRO A 6 18.58 21.34 -4.30
C PRO A 6 18.66 19.89 -4.17
N PHE A 7 18.14 19.10 -5.00
CA PHE A 7 18.33 17.72 -4.73
C PHE A 7 19.51 17.24 -5.49
N PRO A 8 20.56 16.97 -4.78
CA PRO A 8 21.72 16.43 -5.41
C PRO A 8 21.39 15.13 -6.09
N LYS A 9 22.23 14.79 -7.03
CA LYS A 9 22.11 13.55 -7.70
C LYS A 9 22.05 12.37 -6.76
N ASP A 10 22.81 12.44 -5.70
CA ASP A 10 22.79 11.38 -4.70
C ASP A 10 21.44 11.20 -4.07
N LEU A 11 20.80 12.29 -3.80
CA LEU A 11 19.48 12.22 -3.19
C LEU A 11 18.48 11.63 -4.14
N LEU A 12 18.59 11.95 -5.42
CA LEU A 12 17.69 11.38 -6.40
C LEU A 12 17.88 9.87 -6.51
N ASN A 13 19.12 9.43 -6.50
CA ASN A 13 19.39 8.01 -6.56
C ASN A 13 18.87 7.32 -5.32
N PHE A 14 19.00 7.98 -4.19
CA PHE A 14 18.51 7.43 -2.96
C PHE A 14 17.00 7.28 -3.03
N ALA A 15 16.32 8.28 -3.57
CA ALA A 15 14.88 8.24 -3.67
C ALA A 15 14.43 7.09 -4.57
N GLU A 16 15.15 6.85 -5.64
CA GLU A 16 14.81 5.73 -6.51
C GLU A 16 14.93 4.41 -5.79
N LYS A 17 15.99 4.25 -5.03
CA LYS A 17 16.18 3.02 -4.28
C LYS A 17 15.13 2.86 -3.20
N SER A 18 14.78 3.95 -2.56
CA SER A 18 13.76 3.89 -1.53
C SER A 18 12.43 3.44 -2.07
N GLN A 19 12.14 3.78 -3.31
CA GLN A 19 10.86 3.40 -3.90
C GLN A 19 10.66 1.90 -3.90
N TYR A 20 11.74 1.16 -4.02
CA TYR A 20 11.62 -0.28 -4.08
C TYR A 20 11.34 -0.91 -2.73
N SER A 21 11.61 -0.20 -1.66
CA SER A 21 11.47 -0.80 -0.34
C SER A 21 10.55 -0.02 0.58
N GLU A 22 10.29 1.24 0.30
CA GLU A 22 9.58 2.08 1.25
C GLU A 22 8.31 2.71 0.74
N ILE A 23 8.17 2.83 -0.58
CA ILE A 23 6.97 3.45 -1.14
C ILE A 23 5.96 2.36 -1.44
N MET A 24 4.81 2.48 -0.79
CA MET A 24 3.73 1.54 -1.00
C MET A 24 3.00 1.91 -2.28
N THR A 25 2.89 0.98 -3.20
CA THR A 25 2.19 1.21 -4.47
C THR A 25 0.81 0.59 -4.39
N HIS A 26 -0.03 0.95 -5.36
CA HIS A 26 -1.35 0.33 -5.47
C HIS A 26 -1.23 -1.18 -5.59
N GLN A 27 -0.23 -1.64 -6.33
CA GLN A 27 -0.04 -3.07 -6.51
C GLN A 27 0.34 -3.75 -5.20
N GLU A 28 1.16 -3.11 -4.40
CA GLU A 28 1.56 -3.68 -3.14
C GLU A 28 0.40 -3.75 -2.15
N ILE A 29 -0.43 -2.71 -2.14
CA ILE A 29 -1.62 -2.72 -1.30
C ILE A 29 -2.54 -3.84 -1.75
N GLY A 30 -2.75 -3.96 -3.06
CA GLY A 30 -3.61 -5.00 -3.61
C GLY A 30 -3.10 -6.39 -3.28
N ASN A 31 -1.79 -6.58 -3.37
CA ASN A 31 -1.19 -7.88 -3.05
C ASN A 31 -1.35 -8.22 -1.58
N ALA A 32 -1.17 -7.24 -0.71
CA ALA A 32 -1.33 -7.47 0.73
C ALA A 32 -2.74 -7.91 1.05
N ILE A 33 -3.71 -7.25 0.43
CA ILE A 33 -5.12 -7.60 0.63
C ILE A 33 -5.40 -9.00 0.11
N LYS A 34 -4.90 -9.30 -1.08
CA LYS A 34 -5.13 -10.60 -1.69
C LYS A 34 -4.52 -11.73 -0.85
N GLU A 35 -3.30 -11.54 -0.39
CA GLU A 35 -2.64 -12.57 0.39
C GLU A 35 -3.32 -12.80 1.72
N ARG A 36 -3.71 -11.72 2.37
CA ARG A 36 -4.41 -11.85 3.65
C ARG A 36 -5.74 -12.54 3.46
N ARG A 37 -6.46 -12.15 2.40
CA ARG A 37 -7.74 -12.78 2.08
C ARG A 37 -7.58 -14.28 1.90
N LYS A 38 -6.56 -14.68 1.15
CA LYS A 38 -6.33 -16.10 0.91
C LYS A 38 -5.97 -16.84 2.19
N LYS A 39 -5.20 -16.21 3.05
CA LYS A 39 -4.86 -16.82 4.33
C LYS A 39 -6.09 -17.04 5.20
N MET A 40 -7.06 -16.15 5.07
CA MET A 40 -8.30 -16.30 5.82
C MET A 40 -9.26 -17.26 5.16
N GLY A 41 -8.92 -17.78 3.99
CA GLY A 41 -9.73 -18.79 3.33
C GLY A 41 -11.00 -18.24 2.70
N VAL A 42 -11.08 -16.97 2.38
CA VAL A 42 -12.28 -16.42 1.78
C VAL A 42 -11.99 -15.98 0.35
N ASN A 43 -13.04 -16.03 -0.48
CA ASN A 43 -12.90 -15.60 -1.85
C ASN A 43 -13.25 -14.12 -1.97
N GLN A 44 -13.11 -13.57 -3.17
CA GLN A 44 -13.35 -12.15 -3.38
C GLN A 44 -14.77 -11.73 -3.07
N GLN A 45 -15.73 -12.57 -3.44
CA GLN A 45 -17.13 -12.26 -3.18
C GLN A 45 -17.41 -12.21 -1.69
N THR A 46 -16.87 -13.18 -0.96
CA THR A 46 -17.06 -13.22 0.49
C THR A 46 -16.47 -11.99 1.15
N LEU A 47 -15.28 -11.61 0.75
CA LEU A 47 -14.67 -10.41 1.30
C LEU A 47 -15.51 -9.17 0.99
N ALA A 48 -16.01 -9.07 -0.24
CA ALA A 48 -16.85 -7.96 -0.63
C ALA A 48 -18.09 -7.89 0.24
N ASP A 49 -18.72 -9.04 0.48
CA ASP A 49 -19.90 -9.09 1.31
C ASP A 49 -19.60 -8.68 2.75
N LEU A 50 -18.50 -9.15 3.29
CA LEU A 50 -18.13 -8.83 4.66
C LEU A 50 -17.79 -7.34 4.83
N ALA A 51 -17.18 -6.77 3.84
CA ALA A 51 -16.79 -5.36 3.89
C ALA A 51 -17.88 -4.44 3.36
N SER A 52 -18.98 -5.01 2.89
CA SER A 52 -20.10 -4.23 2.33
C SER A 52 -19.67 -3.37 1.15
N VAL A 53 -18.89 -3.94 0.26
CA VAL A 53 -18.46 -3.26 -0.96
C VAL A 53 -18.77 -4.14 -2.15
N ALA A 54 -18.72 -3.57 -3.34
CA ALA A 54 -18.93 -4.33 -4.56
C ALA A 54 -17.76 -5.24 -4.82
N VAL A 55 -18.03 -6.44 -5.33
CA VAL A 55 -16.94 -7.38 -5.62
C VAL A 55 -15.98 -6.81 -6.66
N ASN A 56 -16.48 -6.01 -7.60
CA ASN A 56 -15.60 -5.40 -8.59
C ASN A 56 -14.59 -4.46 -7.95
N THR A 57 -14.96 -3.86 -6.82
CA THR A 57 -14.02 -3.02 -6.08
C THR A 57 -12.87 -3.87 -5.55
N ILE A 58 -13.18 -5.04 -4.99
CA ILE A 58 -12.15 -5.94 -4.50
C ILE A 58 -11.25 -6.38 -5.65
N VAL A 59 -11.86 -6.78 -6.77
CA VAL A 59 -11.10 -7.23 -7.92
C VAL A 59 -10.13 -6.17 -8.40
N ALA A 60 -10.60 -4.93 -8.53
CA ALA A 60 -9.75 -3.84 -9.01
C ALA A 60 -8.62 -3.55 -8.04
N ILE A 61 -8.92 -3.52 -6.75
CA ILE A 61 -7.90 -3.24 -5.75
C ILE A 61 -6.82 -4.32 -5.77
N GLU A 62 -7.22 -5.58 -5.85
CA GLU A 62 -6.25 -6.68 -5.84
C GLU A 62 -5.39 -6.69 -7.10
N ARG A 63 -5.86 -6.08 -8.16
CA ARG A 63 -5.06 -5.93 -9.37
C ARG A 63 -4.17 -4.70 -9.35
N GLY A 64 -4.30 -3.89 -8.34
CA GLY A 64 -3.55 -2.63 -8.27
C GLY A 64 -4.13 -1.58 -9.18
N GLU A 65 -5.41 -1.70 -9.51
CA GLU A 65 -6.09 -0.81 -10.43
C GLU A 65 -7.11 0.04 -9.69
N GLY A 66 -7.59 1.06 -10.38
CA GLY A 66 -8.63 1.88 -9.84
C GLY A 66 -8.13 2.88 -8.83
N ASN A 67 -9.08 3.53 -8.19
CA ASN A 67 -8.77 4.57 -7.23
C ASN A 67 -9.83 4.54 -6.15
N PRO A 68 -9.79 3.56 -5.26
CA PRO A 68 -10.84 3.43 -4.25
C PRO A 68 -10.80 4.60 -3.28
N GLN A 69 -11.95 4.94 -2.75
CA GLN A 69 -12.02 5.93 -1.71
C GLN A 69 -11.28 5.41 -0.48
N LEU A 70 -10.67 6.32 0.25
CA LEU A 70 -9.92 5.94 1.44
C LEU A 70 -10.79 5.18 2.43
N THR A 71 -12.03 5.64 2.63
CA THR A 71 -12.95 4.99 3.55
C THR A 71 -13.18 3.54 3.15
N THR A 72 -13.38 3.31 1.85
CA THR A 72 -13.59 1.96 1.34
C THR A 72 -12.38 1.09 1.61
N LEU A 73 -11.21 1.62 1.31
CA LEU A 73 -9.97 0.87 1.51
C LEU A 73 -9.78 0.52 2.98
N LEU A 74 -10.00 1.48 3.86
CA LEU A 74 -9.83 1.24 5.30
C LEU A 74 -10.82 0.19 5.80
N THR A 75 -12.05 0.20 5.28
CA THR A 75 -13.04 -0.81 5.67
C THR A 75 -12.59 -2.21 5.27
N ILE A 76 -12.03 -2.33 4.06
CA ILE A 76 -11.55 -3.62 3.59
C ILE A 76 -10.40 -4.09 4.45
N LEU A 77 -9.46 -3.21 4.75
CA LEU A 77 -8.32 -3.56 5.59
C LEU A 77 -8.79 -4.01 6.97
N ASP A 78 -9.70 -3.27 7.55
CA ASP A 78 -10.22 -3.60 8.88
C ASP A 78 -10.88 -4.97 8.86
N THR A 79 -11.64 -5.27 7.82
CA THR A 79 -12.30 -6.56 7.67
C THR A 79 -11.29 -7.71 7.68
N LEU A 80 -10.12 -7.45 7.13
CA LEU A 80 -9.06 -8.45 7.04
C LEU A 80 -8.14 -8.46 8.26
N GLY A 81 -8.36 -7.57 9.21
CA GLY A 81 -7.48 -7.46 10.37
C GLY A 81 -6.16 -6.78 10.03
N LEU A 82 -6.15 -5.99 8.98
CA LEU A 82 -4.98 -5.23 8.59
C LEU A 82 -5.15 -3.78 9.00
N GLN A 83 -4.05 -3.08 9.14
CA GLN A 83 -4.12 -1.65 9.41
C GLN A 83 -3.10 -0.93 8.55
N MET A 84 -3.36 0.33 8.34
CA MET A 84 -2.46 1.17 7.57
C MET A 84 -1.77 2.13 8.54
N ASP A 85 -0.45 2.15 8.49
CA ASP A 85 0.33 3.04 9.34
C ASP A 85 0.96 4.12 8.50
N ILE A 86 1.06 5.30 9.08
CA ILE A 86 1.70 6.42 8.43
C ILE A 86 2.93 6.78 9.23
N ASN A 87 4.07 6.67 8.59
CA ASN A 87 5.34 6.90 9.25
C ASN A 87 6.17 7.88 8.48
N ILE A 88 7.05 8.56 9.19
CA ILE A 88 7.99 9.43 8.53
C ILE A 88 9.01 8.55 7.84
N LYS A 89 9.24 8.82 6.58
CA LYS A 89 10.21 8.05 5.82
C LYS A 89 11.59 8.29 6.37
N GLN A 90 12.33 7.23 6.62
CA GLN A 90 13.66 7.34 7.18
C GLN A 90 14.70 7.38 6.08
N LEU A 91 15.59 8.33 6.17
CA LEU A 91 16.71 8.44 5.26
C LEU A 91 17.98 8.19 6.03
N ASP A 92 18.89 7.45 5.44
CA ASP A 92 20.10 7.07 6.14
C ASP A 92 20.86 8.25 6.70
N TYR A 93 20.98 9.31 5.95
CA TYR A 93 21.76 10.43 6.40
C TYR A 93 21.11 11.20 7.54
N GLU A 94 19.87 10.90 7.83
CA GLU A 94 19.17 11.56 8.93
C GLU A 94 19.48 10.92 10.25
N THR A 95 20.07 9.78 10.23
CA THR A 95 20.30 9.07 11.48
C THR A 95 21.53 9.53 12.19
N ARG A 96 22.23 10.51 11.68
CA ARG A 96 23.43 10.98 12.32
C ARG A 96 23.26 12.16 13.17
#